data_a9022a1133eb0b93fe000ac3a3713565
#
_entry.id   a9022a1133eb0b93fe000ac3a3713565
#
_cell.length_a   1.000
_cell.length_b   1.000
_cell.length_c   1.000
_cell.angle_alpha   90.00
_cell.angle_beta   90.00
_cell.angle_gamma   90.00
#
_symmetry.space_group_name_H-M   'P 1'
#
loop_
_entity.id
_entity.type
_entity.pdbx_description
1 polymer ?
#
loop_
_entity_poly.entity_id
_entity_poly.type
_entity_poly.pdbx_seq_one_letter_code
_entity_poly.pdbx_strand_id
1 'polypeptide(L)'
;RHPKLISQVISLGSPFAGDPFASSAFEVYERLSGHSLKAPIAQIQIAESKLPLPVPAVSFYSKSDGIVSWQACLEPETPSARNIPVRCAHCGFGFSAEVLRAIADRLAITSSNLVPMLSTTEPKETYACA
;
A
#
# COMPACT_ATOMS: atom_id res chain seq x y z
N ARG A 1 6.87 15.07 2.69
CA ARG A 1 7.94 15.90 2.19
C ARG A 1 9.09 16.02 3.19
N HIS A 2 9.02 15.24 4.27
CA HIS A 2 10.07 15.07 5.25
C HIS A 2 10.37 13.58 5.43
N PRO A 3 10.98 12.90 4.41
CA PRO A 3 11.17 11.45 4.43
C PRO A 3 12.00 10.99 5.65
N LYS A 4 12.89 11.83 6.14
CA LYS A 4 13.71 11.53 7.35
C LYS A 4 12.89 11.33 8.63
N LEU A 5 11.63 11.75 8.65
CA LEU A 5 10.72 11.58 9.79
C LEU A 5 9.82 10.35 9.66
N ILE A 6 9.93 9.63 8.55
CA ILE A 6 9.09 8.47 8.23
C ILE A 6 9.96 7.22 8.25
N SER A 7 9.67 6.29 9.12
CA SER A 7 10.40 5.01 9.21
C SER A 7 9.99 4.03 8.11
N GLN A 8 8.70 3.98 7.78
CA GLN A 8 8.15 3.18 6.68
C GLN A 8 6.75 3.67 6.28
N VAL A 9 6.30 3.24 5.11
CA VAL A 9 4.92 3.41 4.64
C VAL A 9 4.27 2.04 4.49
N ILE A 10 3.06 1.89 5.01
CA ILE A 10 2.23 0.69 4.82
C ILE A 10 0.95 1.13 4.13
N SER A 11 0.67 0.59 2.95
CA SER A 11 -0.55 0.85 2.19
C SER A 11 -1.46 -0.39 2.18
N LEU A 12 -2.76 -0.18 2.22
CA LEU A 12 -3.78 -1.22 2.29
C LEU A 12 -4.77 -1.01 1.14
N GLY A 13 -4.64 -1.79 0.06
CA GLY A 13 -5.53 -1.69 -1.10
C GLY A 13 -5.60 -0.29 -1.73
N SER A 14 -4.53 0.49 -1.64
CA SER A 14 -4.52 1.88 -2.11
C SER A 14 -4.02 1.97 -3.54
N PRO A 15 -4.79 2.58 -4.48
CA PRO A 15 -4.42 2.67 -5.89
C PRO A 15 -3.48 3.84 -6.16
N PHE A 16 -2.19 3.66 -6.01
CA PHE A 16 -1.19 4.71 -6.28
C PHE A 16 -0.36 4.48 -7.56
N ALA A 17 -0.27 3.23 -8.05
CA ALA A 17 0.59 2.88 -9.17
C ALA A 17 -0.15 2.74 -10.51
N GLY A 18 -1.48 2.58 -10.48
CA GLY A 18 -2.28 2.32 -11.67
C GLY A 18 -2.79 3.56 -12.38
N ASP A 19 -3.63 3.32 -13.39
CA ASP A 19 -4.48 4.36 -13.96
C ASP A 19 -5.63 4.63 -12.98
N PRO A 20 -5.72 5.82 -12.38
CA PRO A 20 -6.80 6.15 -11.46
C PRO A 20 -8.18 6.05 -12.15
N PHE A 21 -8.23 6.19 -13.47
CA PHE A 21 -9.46 6.08 -14.27
C PHE A 21 -9.92 4.63 -14.48
N ALA A 22 -9.07 3.64 -14.22
CA ALA A 22 -9.42 2.22 -14.32
C ALA A 22 -10.16 1.68 -13.08
N SER A 23 -10.36 2.50 -12.05
CA SER A 23 -11.04 2.11 -10.81
C SER A 23 -12.46 2.67 -10.77
N SER A 24 -13.44 1.84 -10.40
CA SER A 24 -14.82 2.29 -10.14
C SER A 24 -14.92 3.29 -8.98
N ALA A 25 -13.93 3.30 -8.09
CA ALA A 25 -13.82 4.27 -7.00
C ALA A 25 -13.58 5.71 -7.51
N PHE A 26 -13.07 5.86 -8.73
CA PHE A 26 -12.78 7.17 -9.32
C PHE A 26 -14.03 8.04 -9.49
N GLU A 27 -15.07 7.50 -10.12
CA GLU A 27 -16.33 8.24 -10.33
C GLU A 27 -16.99 8.62 -9.01
N VAL A 28 -16.90 7.73 -8.01
CA VAL A 28 -17.42 7.98 -6.67
C VAL A 28 -16.62 9.08 -5.98
N TYR A 29 -15.29 9.06 -6.11
CA TYR A 29 -14.43 10.09 -5.55
C TYR A 29 -14.71 11.48 -6.15
N GLU A 30 -14.76 11.63 -7.47
CA GLU A 30 -15.08 12.92 -8.12
C GLU A 30 -16.47 13.45 -7.67
N ARG A 31 -17.45 12.54 -7.57
CA ARG A 31 -18.81 12.89 -7.15
C ARG A 31 -18.91 13.38 -5.72
N LEU A 32 -18.15 12.78 -4.81
CA LEU A 32 -18.19 13.10 -3.38
C LEU A 32 -17.26 14.25 -3.01
N SER A 33 -16.09 14.35 -3.64
CA SER A 33 -15.09 15.37 -3.31
C SER A 33 -15.31 16.68 -4.05
N GLY A 34 -16.02 16.66 -5.18
CA GLY A 34 -16.13 17.81 -6.09
C GLY A 34 -14.81 18.19 -6.78
N HIS A 35 -13.76 17.39 -6.62
CA HIS A 35 -12.43 17.64 -7.20
C HIS A 35 -12.23 16.77 -8.43
N SER A 36 -11.88 17.38 -9.56
CA SER A 36 -11.54 16.64 -10.77
C SER A 36 -10.07 16.21 -10.76
N LEU A 37 -9.84 14.90 -10.93
CA LEU A 37 -8.50 14.36 -11.12
C LEU A 37 -7.88 14.72 -12.49
N LYS A 38 -8.67 15.35 -13.38
CA LYS A 38 -8.18 15.94 -14.64
C LYS A 38 -7.48 17.30 -14.43
N ALA A 39 -7.63 17.90 -13.24
CA ALA A 39 -6.95 19.14 -12.92
C ALA A 39 -5.42 18.98 -13.00
N PRO A 40 -4.67 19.97 -13.50
CA PRO A 40 -3.21 19.86 -13.69
C PRO A 40 -2.46 19.47 -12.43
N ILE A 41 -2.85 19.99 -11.28
CA ILE A 41 -2.22 19.67 -9.98
C ILE A 41 -2.44 18.21 -9.60
N ALA A 42 -3.62 17.65 -9.87
CA ALA A 42 -3.93 16.25 -9.61
C ALA A 42 -3.10 15.32 -10.50
N GLN A 43 -2.90 15.68 -11.77
CA GLN A 43 -2.06 14.92 -12.69
C GLN A 43 -0.60 14.88 -12.26
N ILE A 44 -0.06 15.98 -11.72
CA ILE A 44 1.28 16.02 -11.14
C ILE A 44 1.36 15.07 -9.93
N GLN A 45 0.38 15.11 -9.03
CA GLN A 45 0.33 14.24 -7.86
C GLN A 45 0.23 12.76 -8.23
N ILE A 46 -0.56 12.43 -9.25
CA ILE A 46 -0.68 11.07 -9.79
C ILE A 46 0.66 10.61 -10.39
N ALA A 47 1.35 11.47 -11.12
CA ALA A 47 2.67 11.15 -11.67
C ALA A 47 3.71 10.94 -10.54
N GLU A 48 3.71 11.79 -9.53
CA GLU A 48 4.58 11.65 -8.36
C GLU A 48 4.29 10.37 -7.55
N SER A 49 3.03 9.95 -7.44
CA SER A 49 2.64 8.74 -6.70
C SER A 49 3.15 7.44 -7.33
N LYS A 50 3.50 7.46 -8.61
CA LYS A 50 4.08 6.31 -9.32
C LYS A 50 5.59 6.16 -9.13
N LEU A 51 6.24 7.14 -8.52
CA LEU A 51 7.67 7.07 -8.24
C LEU A 51 7.93 6.21 -7.00
N PRO A 52 9.04 5.46 -6.97
CA PRO A 52 9.43 4.71 -5.78
C PRO A 52 9.51 5.63 -4.56
N LEU A 53 9.01 5.14 -3.43
CA LEU A 53 9.10 5.88 -2.17
C LEU A 53 10.56 5.94 -1.68
N PRO A 54 11.01 7.09 -1.17
CA PRO A 54 12.39 7.25 -0.64
C PRO A 54 12.55 6.65 0.76
N VAL A 55 11.59 5.84 1.22
CA VAL A 55 11.55 5.16 2.51
C VAL A 55 11.05 3.74 2.31
N PRO A 56 11.33 2.80 3.22
CA PRO A 56 10.76 1.45 3.16
C PRO A 56 9.24 1.47 2.98
N ALA A 57 8.74 0.67 2.05
CA ALA A 57 7.32 0.61 1.71
C ALA A 57 6.80 -0.82 1.69
N VAL A 58 5.61 -1.01 2.21
CA VAL A 58 4.89 -2.29 2.13
C VAL A 58 3.48 -2.03 1.62
N SER A 59 3.12 -2.67 0.52
CA SER A 59 1.76 -2.62 -0.01
C SER A 59 1.07 -3.96 0.18
N PHE A 60 -0.03 -3.95 0.93
CA PHE A 60 -0.96 -5.07 0.99
C PHE A 60 -2.01 -4.91 -0.11
N TYR A 61 -2.13 -5.92 -0.96
CA TYR A 61 -3.11 -5.93 -2.05
C TYR A 61 -3.93 -7.21 -2.05
N SER A 62 -5.15 -7.16 -2.58
CA SER A 62 -6.02 -8.32 -2.70
C SER A 62 -6.56 -8.47 -4.12
N LYS A 63 -6.43 -9.68 -4.68
CA LYS A 63 -7.07 -10.03 -5.96
C LYS A 63 -8.58 -10.20 -5.84
N SER A 64 -9.09 -10.28 -4.61
CA SER A 64 -10.52 -10.35 -4.30
C SER A 64 -11.11 -8.98 -3.95
N ASP A 65 -10.34 -7.91 -4.09
CA ASP A 65 -10.81 -6.54 -3.96
C ASP A 65 -11.73 -6.20 -5.14
N GLY A 66 -13.00 -5.95 -4.85
CA GLY A 66 -14.00 -5.61 -5.86
C GLY A 66 -14.10 -4.11 -6.16
N ILE A 67 -13.32 -3.26 -5.48
CA ILE A 67 -13.36 -1.81 -5.60
C ILE A 67 -12.12 -1.29 -6.33
N VAL A 68 -10.94 -1.74 -5.90
CA VAL A 68 -9.66 -1.29 -6.44
C VAL A 68 -8.96 -2.42 -7.18
N SER A 69 -8.47 -2.12 -8.38
CA SER A 69 -7.63 -3.06 -9.12
C SER A 69 -6.34 -3.32 -8.34
N TRP A 70 -6.05 -4.60 -8.06
CA TRP A 70 -4.86 -4.98 -7.29
C TRP A 70 -3.55 -4.54 -7.96
N GLN A 71 -3.53 -4.47 -9.31
CA GLN A 71 -2.35 -4.00 -10.06
C GLN A 71 -2.03 -2.54 -9.74
N ALA A 72 -3.06 -1.74 -9.45
CA ALA A 72 -2.89 -0.33 -9.08
C ALA A 72 -2.33 -0.14 -7.67
N CYS A 73 -2.32 -1.20 -6.85
CA CYS A 73 -1.82 -1.18 -5.49
C CYS A 73 -0.34 -1.58 -5.37
N LEU A 74 0.31 -1.97 -6.48
CA LEU A 74 1.68 -2.48 -6.41
C LEU A 74 2.70 -1.33 -6.35
N GLU A 75 3.58 -1.40 -5.35
CA GLU A 75 4.79 -0.57 -5.32
C GLU A 75 5.75 -0.99 -6.43
N PRO A 76 6.48 -0.05 -7.03
CA PRO A 76 7.60 -0.40 -7.90
C PRO A 76 8.59 -1.32 -7.18
N GLU A 77 9.11 -2.32 -7.88
CA GLU A 77 10.09 -3.25 -7.32
C GLU A 77 11.39 -2.53 -6.97
N THR A 78 11.68 -2.46 -5.68
CA THR A 78 12.92 -1.90 -5.14
C THR A 78 13.38 -2.77 -3.96
N PRO A 79 14.65 -2.72 -3.57
CA PRO A 79 15.11 -3.45 -2.39
C PRO A 79 14.37 -3.09 -1.10
N SER A 80 13.79 -1.88 -1.03
CA SER A 80 13.06 -1.36 0.12
C SER A 80 11.54 -1.45 0.01
N ALA A 81 11.00 -1.93 -1.12
CA ALA A 81 9.57 -2.10 -1.31
C ALA A 81 9.16 -3.58 -1.28
N ARG A 82 7.99 -3.86 -0.71
CA ARG A 82 7.39 -5.19 -0.65
C ARG A 82 5.92 -5.14 -1.01
N ASN A 83 5.48 -6.06 -1.87
CA ASN A 83 4.08 -6.25 -2.23
C ASN A 83 3.58 -7.57 -1.62
N ILE A 84 2.63 -7.49 -0.70
CA ILE A 84 2.14 -8.65 0.06
C ILE A 84 0.69 -8.94 -0.35
N PRO A 85 0.42 -10.12 -0.96
CA PRO A 85 -0.93 -10.50 -1.27
C PRO A 85 -1.70 -10.94 -0.01
N VAL A 86 -2.94 -10.47 0.10
CA VAL A 86 -3.91 -10.92 1.09
C VAL A 86 -5.21 -11.33 0.41
N ARG A 87 -6.08 -12.07 1.10
CA ARG A 87 -7.35 -12.55 0.54
C ARG A 87 -8.51 -11.93 1.32
N CYS A 88 -8.87 -10.71 0.97
CA CYS A 88 -10.03 -10.03 1.57
C CYS A 88 -10.70 -9.09 0.55
N ALA A 89 -11.95 -8.76 0.78
CA ALA A 89 -12.61 -7.66 0.09
C ALA A 89 -12.01 -6.33 0.55
N HIS A 90 -12.26 -5.25 -0.20
CA HIS A 90 -11.68 -3.92 0.10
C HIS A 90 -11.92 -3.47 1.56
N CYS A 91 -13.14 -3.56 2.05
CA CYS A 91 -13.45 -3.23 3.44
C CYS A 91 -12.79 -4.17 4.46
N GLY A 92 -12.36 -5.36 4.03
CA GLY A 92 -11.70 -6.34 4.89
C GLY A 92 -10.31 -5.94 5.36
N PHE A 93 -9.63 -5.04 4.64
CA PHE A 93 -8.29 -4.59 5.04
C PHE A 93 -8.22 -3.99 6.44
N GLY A 94 -9.27 -3.29 6.87
CA GLY A 94 -9.32 -2.67 8.20
C GLY A 94 -9.75 -3.60 9.34
N PHE A 95 -10.31 -4.78 9.03
CA PHE A 95 -10.94 -5.66 10.02
C PHE A 95 -10.41 -7.10 10.03
N SER A 96 -9.68 -7.51 8.99
CA SER A 96 -9.10 -8.85 8.92
C SER A 96 -8.00 -9.02 9.96
N ALA A 97 -8.16 -10.02 10.84
CA ALA A 97 -7.16 -10.33 11.85
C ALA A 97 -5.80 -10.70 11.23
N GLU A 98 -5.79 -11.29 10.04
CA GLU A 98 -4.56 -11.65 9.33
C GLU A 98 -3.86 -10.42 8.78
N VAL A 99 -4.59 -9.47 8.22
CA VAL A 99 -4.02 -8.19 7.76
C VAL A 99 -3.45 -7.41 8.95
N LEU A 100 -4.20 -7.31 10.04
CA LEU A 100 -3.74 -6.62 11.25
C LEU A 100 -2.49 -7.28 11.85
N ARG A 101 -2.42 -8.63 11.86
CA ARG A 101 -1.23 -9.36 12.28
C ARG A 101 -0.04 -9.07 11.35
N ALA A 102 -0.26 -9.11 10.05
CA ALA A 102 0.79 -8.80 9.06
C ALA A 102 1.34 -7.38 9.22
N ILE A 103 0.48 -6.41 9.51
CA ILE A 103 0.89 -5.04 9.83
C ILE A 103 1.75 -5.02 11.11
N ALA A 104 1.30 -5.70 12.16
CA ALA A 104 2.04 -5.77 13.42
C ALA A 104 3.44 -6.39 13.24
N ASP A 105 3.54 -7.46 12.45
CA ASP A 105 4.81 -8.11 12.13
C ASP A 105 5.75 -7.14 11.39
N ARG A 106 5.22 -6.35 10.45
CA ARG A 106 6.02 -5.34 9.73
C ARG A 106 6.49 -4.20 10.62
N LEU A 107 5.64 -3.74 11.53
CA LEU A 107 6.02 -2.73 12.51
C LEU A 107 7.10 -3.25 13.48
N ALA A 108 7.01 -4.51 13.90
CA ALA A 108 8.00 -5.16 14.75
C ALA A 108 9.37 -5.25 14.06
N ILE A 109 9.43 -5.64 12.78
CA ILE A 109 10.67 -5.70 11.99
C ILE A 109 11.32 -4.32 11.89
N THR A 110 10.53 -3.28 11.64
CA THR A 110 11.05 -1.91 11.55
C THR A 110 11.60 -1.43 12.88
N SER A 111 10.93 -1.75 13.98
CA SER A 111 11.40 -1.43 15.33
C SER A 111 12.68 -2.18 15.68
N SER A 112 12.84 -3.42 15.22
CA SER A 112 14.06 -4.23 15.44
C SER A 112 15.25 -3.72 14.65
N ASN A 113 15.04 -3.11 13.48
CA ASN A 113 16.10 -2.49 12.68
C ASN A 113 16.61 -1.16 13.28
N LEU A 114 15.91 -0.61 14.25
CA LEU A 114 16.38 0.52 15.07
C LEU A 114 17.27 0.05 16.23
N VAL A 115 17.31 -1.27 16.52
CA VAL A 115 18.23 -1.90 17.44
C VAL A 115 19.28 -2.63 16.60
N PRO A 116 20.58 -2.36 16.73
CA PRO A 116 21.60 -2.93 15.86
C PRO A 116 21.70 -4.44 16.02
N MET A 117 21.45 -5.13 14.90
CA MET A 117 21.95 -6.47 14.57
C MET A 117 21.76 -7.59 15.60
N LEU A 118 20.67 -8.34 15.51
CA LEU A 118 20.71 -9.81 15.79
C LEU A 118 19.54 -10.55 15.11
N SER A 119 19.94 -11.55 14.32
CA SER A 119 19.21 -12.69 13.75
C SER A 119 18.20 -12.49 12.63
N THR A 120 18.63 -12.96 11.49
CA THR A 120 17.89 -13.29 10.27
C THR A 120 16.99 -14.50 10.48
N THR A 121 15.67 -14.30 10.39
CA THR A 121 14.74 -15.33 9.92
C THR A 121 13.61 -14.59 9.21
N GLU A 122 13.57 -14.70 7.88
CA GLU A 122 12.49 -14.13 7.09
C GLU A 122 11.19 -14.92 7.31
N PRO A 123 10.09 -14.30 7.75
CA PRO A 123 8.81 -14.98 7.81
C PRO A 123 8.25 -15.22 6.41
N LYS A 124 7.64 -16.37 6.18
CA LYS A 124 6.91 -16.67 4.94
C LYS A 124 5.79 -15.66 4.73
N GLU A 125 5.90 -14.88 3.66
CA GLU A 125 5.05 -13.73 3.36
C GLU A 125 3.76 -14.08 2.63
N THR A 126 3.00 -15.05 3.09
CA THR A 126 1.68 -15.34 2.53
C THR A 126 0.64 -15.33 3.63
N TYR A 127 -0.19 -14.30 3.62
CA TYR A 127 -1.32 -14.18 4.55
C TYR A 127 -2.61 -14.50 3.80
N ALA A 128 -3.36 -15.49 4.27
CA ALA A 128 -4.65 -15.87 3.70
C ALA A 128 -5.77 -15.54 4.70
N CYS A 129 -6.74 -14.74 4.25
CA CYS A 129 -7.96 -14.52 5.01
C CYS A 129 -8.86 -15.78 4.91
N ALA A 130 -9.31 -16.28 6.03
CA ALA A 130 -10.30 -17.33 6.10
C ALA A 130 -11.71 -16.80 5.76
#